data_97562120f1ffcd815fc62bcad3c33d3b
#
_entry.id   97562120f1ffcd815fc62bcad3c33d3b
#
_cell.length_a   1.000
_cell.length_b   1.000
_cell.length_c   1.000
_cell.angle_alpha   90.00
_cell.angle_beta   90.00
_cell.angle_gamma   90.00
#
_symmetry.space_group_name_H-M   'P 1'
#
loop_
_entity.id
_entity.type
_entity.pdbx_description
1 polymer ?
#
loop_
_entity_poly.entity_id
_entity_poly.type
_entity_poly.pdbx_seq_one_letter_code
_entity_poly.pdbx_strand_id
1 'polypeptide(L)'
;MERRDFLKSAGAAALYVNAPSDLMASSATAKPRVDKIWDHGVVRHILPTVSDSEILIKISLHQSQKNPPVLLVGNNRVVGKMTDTQGEFWQFFIKNLKPSQPYQLSLKSHLGVSLCEPWSLSTFPSRESNPDQFRALFISCVGGHEAAGFLPNEVRNRLLRRALSFQPQATIVNGDHVYWDLLSPSTSKVRYGGNTEQAIKIAGKFDRAGIVLGGDNETVLKKAVGPQIANVYGADFRSTPVFFLQDDHDYFDNDDAFDEIVTFPPSYFMLQLARTTQSMYYPEFLSDTARPKGLPYSFAADRPPGISESFGTIRYGRLAEILLYDVRRTATLAGPSAVYVDLEVENWLVNRTKSNDVQHLIHCPSNPPGWSAGKWGEWYPDVLGDDKKLSINTPKPYWQSGWLKQHDRLMSALSQNLTRTPLVISGDMHSIGLGTMTRTNNYDLTKNPVQVALSGTGGTLATGWPSKGWRKTPALPSKVLDFSEEIKPIEQHGFTIVDFTKDKMILSFFKWDVNSQTIADIDSLTPFYIKELPRA
;
A
#
# COMPACT_ATOMS: atom_id res chain seq x y z
N MET A 1 1.23 0.42 58.64
CA MET A 1 0.59 -0.88 58.33
C MET A 1 0.46 -0.92 56.83
N GLU A 2 1.40 -1.40 56.29
CA GLU A 2 1.85 -2.58 55.56
C GLU A 2 1.15 -2.77 54.22
N ARG A 3 1.92 -2.42 53.23
CA ARG A 3 1.79 -2.90 51.84
C ARG A 3 2.14 -4.40 51.85
N ARG A 4 1.18 -5.27 51.53
CA ARG A 4 1.34 -6.65 51.05
C ARG A 4 -0.01 -7.31 51.09
N ASP A 5 -0.61 -7.52 49.92
CA ASP A 5 -1.53 -8.61 49.57
C ASP A 5 -2.48 -8.19 48.47
N PHE A 6 -1.92 -8.09 47.24
CA PHE A 6 -2.76 -8.11 46.02
C PHE A 6 -1.95 -8.71 44.86
N LEU A 7 -1.52 -9.93 45.03
CA LEU A 7 -0.92 -10.72 43.94
C LEU A 7 -1.30 -12.19 44.17
N LYS A 8 -2.50 -12.58 43.76
CA LYS A 8 -2.89 -13.97 43.48
C LYS A 8 -4.28 -13.96 42.84
N SER A 9 -4.34 -14.01 41.53
CA SER A 9 -5.30 -14.71 40.68
C SER A 9 -5.50 -14.02 39.35
N ALA A 10 -4.70 -14.35 38.38
CA ALA A 10 -5.07 -14.35 36.95
C ALA A 10 -4.13 -15.33 36.24
N GLY A 11 -4.46 -16.61 36.33
CA GLY A 11 -3.90 -17.65 35.50
C GLY A 11 -4.42 -17.44 34.06
N ALA A 12 -3.63 -16.81 33.22
CA ALA A 12 -3.86 -16.84 31.78
C ALA A 12 -3.46 -18.24 31.28
N ALA A 13 -4.43 -19.07 30.97
CA ALA A 13 -4.24 -20.30 30.23
C ALA A 13 -3.77 -19.94 28.82
N ALA A 14 -2.48 -20.10 28.53
CA ALA A 14 -1.95 -20.10 27.19
C ALA A 14 -2.46 -21.36 26.48
N LEU A 15 -3.45 -21.21 25.62
CA LEU A 15 -3.84 -22.23 24.65
C LEU A 15 -2.71 -22.32 23.61
N TYR A 16 -1.81 -23.27 23.83
CA TYR A 16 -0.92 -23.77 22.78
C TYR A 16 -1.80 -24.50 21.76
N VAL A 17 -2.15 -23.85 20.68
CA VAL A 17 -2.69 -24.54 19.50
C VAL A 17 -1.51 -25.18 18.80
N ASN A 18 -1.47 -26.52 18.82
CA ASN A 18 -0.55 -27.32 18.02
C ASN A 18 -0.80 -27.02 16.52
N ALA A 19 0.06 -26.20 15.93
CA ALA A 19 0.10 -26.08 14.48
C ALA A 19 0.62 -27.40 13.88
N PRO A 20 0.08 -27.85 12.73
CA PRO A 20 0.59 -29.04 12.06
C PRO A 20 2.08 -28.87 11.76
N SER A 21 2.91 -29.81 12.22
CA SER A 21 4.37 -29.76 12.15
C SER A 21 4.94 -29.70 10.73
N ASP A 22 4.15 -30.05 9.72
CA ASP A 22 4.63 -30.19 8.34
C ASP A 22 4.74 -28.87 7.56
N LEU A 23 4.00 -27.84 7.95
CA LEU A 23 4.12 -26.50 7.33
C LEU A 23 5.23 -25.63 7.94
N MET A 24 5.63 -25.93 9.18
CA MET A 24 6.74 -25.24 9.86
C MET A 24 8.11 -25.81 9.50
N ALA A 25 8.19 -27.07 9.06
CA ALA A 25 9.46 -27.74 8.76
C ALA A 25 10.15 -27.22 7.48
N SER A 26 9.43 -26.60 6.54
CA SER A 26 10.05 -26.04 5.33
C SER A 26 10.60 -24.62 5.48
N SER A 27 10.23 -23.90 6.55
CA SER A 27 10.68 -22.52 6.78
C SER A 27 11.80 -22.36 7.81
N ALA A 28 12.04 -23.38 8.65
CA ALA A 28 12.92 -23.25 9.82
C ALA A 28 14.37 -23.73 9.60
N THR A 29 14.73 -24.35 8.47
CA THR A 29 16.07 -24.95 8.26
C THR A 29 16.83 -24.46 7.04
N ALA A 30 16.43 -23.38 6.39
CA ALA A 30 17.26 -22.76 5.38
C ALA A 30 18.45 -22.09 6.11
N LYS A 31 19.60 -22.78 6.13
CA LYS A 31 20.88 -22.12 6.46
C LYS A 31 20.99 -20.86 5.61
N PRO A 32 21.42 -19.72 6.18
CA PRO A 32 21.68 -18.54 5.38
C PRO A 32 22.70 -18.93 4.30
N ARG A 33 22.25 -19.03 3.05
CA ARG A 33 23.15 -18.95 1.92
C ARG A 33 23.84 -17.60 2.06
N VAL A 34 25.16 -17.59 2.08
CA VAL A 34 25.93 -16.38 1.81
C VAL A 34 25.70 -16.11 0.32
N ASP A 35 24.56 -15.48 0.02
CA ASP A 35 24.22 -15.15 -1.34
C ASP A 35 25.21 -14.07 -1.78
N LYS A 36 25.87 -14.34 -2.91
CA LYS A 36 26.67 -13.34 -3.61
C LYS A 36 25.85 -12.05 -3.68
N ILE A 37 26.38 -10.95 -3.13
CA ILE A 37 25.72 -9.66 -3.20
C ILE A 37 25.52 -9.33 -4.68
N TRP A 38 24.26 -9.11 -5.09
CA TRP A 38 23.91 -8.73 -6.45
C TRP A 38 24.52 -7.36 -6.79
N ASP A 39 25.28 -7.30 -7.89
CA ASP A 39 25.92 -6.07 -8.33
C ASP A 39 24.89 -5.17 -9.03
N HIS A 40 24.49 -4.11 -8.33
CA HIS A 40 23.54 -3.11 -8.87
C HIS A 40 24.17 -2.16 -9.92
N GLY A 41 25.52 -2.17 -10.10
CA GLY A 41 26.21 -1.32 -11.04
C GLY A 41 25.82 0.16 -10.91
N VAL A 42 25.23 0.73 -11.95
CA VAL A 42 24.73 2.14 -11.94
C VAL A 42 23.25 2.27 -11.59
N VAL A 43 22.59 1.18 -11.27
CA VAL A 43 21.17 1.17 -10.92
C VAL A 43 20.95 1.65 -9.50
N ARG A 44 20.04 2.59 -9.31
CA ARG A 44 19.64 3.12 -8.01
C ARG A 44 18.42 2.38 -7.45
N HIS A 45 17.37 2.14 -8.28
CA HIS A 45 16.23 1.31 -7.87
C HIS A 45 15.63 0.56 -9.07
N ILE A 46 14.97 -0.57 -8.77
CA ILE A 46 14.19 -1.38 -9.70
C ILE A 46 12.88 -1.79 -9.03
N LEU A 47 11.76 -1.37 -9.60
CA LEU A 47 10.42 -1.74 -9.12
C LEU A 47 9.59 -2.31 -10.27
N PRO A 48 9.35 -3.63 -10.28
CA PRO A 48 8.54 -4.30 -11.30
C PRO A 48 7.10 -4.52 -10.83
N THR A 49 6.17 -4.58 -11.78
CA THR A 49 4.87 -5.24 -11.65
C THR A 49 4.67 -6.22 -12.78
N VAL A 50 3.85 -7.25 -12.56
CA VAL A 50 3.61 -8.30 -13.55
C VAL A 50 2.13 -8.68 -13.62
N SER A 51 1.73 -9.20 -14.78
CA SER A 51 0.53 -10.01 -14.96
C SER A 51 0.91 -11.42 -15.43
N ASP A 52 -0.02 -12.17 -15.95
CA ASP A 52 0.26 -13.46 -16.60
C ASP A 52 0.98 -13.32 -17.96
N SER A 53 0.96 -12.14 -18.56
CA SER A 53 1.45 -11.90 -19.92
C SER A 53 2.20 -10.60 -20.15
N GLU A 54 2.31 -9.76 -19.13
CA GLU A 54 2.96 -8.45 -19.22
C GLU A 54 3.88 -8.20 -18.02
N ILE A 55 4.94 -7.40 -18.24
CA ILE A 55 5.83 -6.88 -17.20
C ILE A 55 5.99 -5.38 -17.43
N LEU A 56 5.83 -4.58 -16.38
CA LEU A 56 6.15 -3.16 -16.35
C LEU A 56 7.19 -2.91 -15.28
N ILE A 57 8.30 -2.26 -15.63
CA ILE A 57 9.39 -1.99 -14.69
C ILE A 57 9.73 -0.50 -14.72
N LYS A 58 9.91 0.08 -13.54
CA LYS A 58 10.51 1.40 -13.34
C LYS A 58 11.92 1.24 -12.81
N ILE A 59 12.86 1.94 -13.41
CA ILE A 59 14.29 1.92 -13.05
C ILE A 59 14.81 3.33 -12.94
N SER A 60 15.57 3.63 -11.88
CA SER A 60 16.40 4.84 -11.87
C SER A 60 17.89 4.49 -11.79
N LEU A 61 18.69 5.38 -12.34
CA LEU A 61 20.13 5.27 -12.45
C LEU A 61 20.80 6.38 -11.63
N HIS A 62 21.98 6.10 -11.10
CA HIS A 62 22.83 7.10 -10.44
C HIS A 62 23.40 8.14 -11.42
N GLN A 63 23.42 7.81 -12.70
CA GLN A 63 23.97 8.67 -13.76
C GLN A 63 22.98 8.76 -14.92
N SER A 64 22.78 9.97 -15.42
CA SER A 64 21.95 10.24 -16.58
C SER A 64 22.45 9.49 -17.83
N GLN A 65 21.52 8.95 -18.59
CA GLN A 65 21.78 8.34 -19.90
C GLN A 65 21.19 9.23 -20.99
N LYS A 66 22.05 9.73 -21.90
CA LYS A 66 21.59 10.53 -23.05
C LYS A 66 20.79 9.70 -24.06
N ASN A 67 21.13 8.41 -24.19
CA ASN A 67 20.48 7.48 -25.09
C ASN A 67 19.71 6.44 -24.28
N PRO A 68 18.53 6.01 -24.77
CA PRO A 68 17.70 5.03 -24.04
C PRO A 68 18.47 3.73 -23.75
N PRO A 69 18.48 3.27 -22.49
CA PRO A 69 18.96 1.92 -22.18
C PRO A 69 18.00 0.87 -22.75
N VAL A 70 18.49 -0.35 -22.83
CA VAL A 70 17.77 -1.49 -23.40
C VAL A 70 17.65 -2.58 -22.36
N LEU A 71 16.43 -3.09 -22.17
CA LEU A 71 16.18 -4.27 -21.35
C LEU A 71 16.01 -5.50 -22.26
N LEU A 72 16.82 -6.51 -22.04
CA LEU A 72 16.67 -7.82 -22.64
C LEU A 72 15.84 -8.70 -21.69
N VAL A 73 14.78 -9.33 -22.22
CA VAL A 73 13.88 -10.22 -21.47
C VAL A 73 13.73 -11.52 -22.27
N GLY A 74 14.50 -12.54 -21.92
CA GLY A 74 14.68 -13.69 -22.78
C GLY A 74 15.18 -13.25 -24.15
N ASN A 75 14.41 -13.53 -25.19
CA ASN A 75 14.71 -13.12 -26.57
C ASN A 75 14.15 -11.74 -26.96
N ASN A 76 13.38 -11.11 -26.10
CA ASN A 76 12.77 -9.80 -26.37
C ASN A 76 13.75 -8.68 -26.02
N ARG A 77 13.77 -7.66 -26.90
CA ARG A 77 14.54 -6.43 -26.71
C ARG A 77 13.59 -5.26 -26.56
N VAL A 78 13.63 -4.58 -25.42
CA VAL A 78 12.76 -3.45 -25.11
C VAL A 78 13.60 -2.20 -24.88
N VAL A 79 13.30 -1.14 -25.63
CA VAL A 79 13.95 0.16 -25.46
C VAL A 79 13.27 0.91 -24.32
N GLY A 80 14.05 1.49 -23.42
CA GLY A 80 13.53 2.27 -22.30
C GLY A 80 12.81 3.53 -22.78
N LYS A 81 11.65 3.82 -22.16
CA LYS A 81 10.97 5.11 -22.27
C LYS A 81 11.43 5.98 -21.10
N MET A 82 12.01 7.15 -21.40
CA MET A 82 12.38 8.11 -20.37
C MET A 82 11.13 8.66 -19.70
N THR A 83 11.12 8.74 -18.35
CA THR A 83 9.99 9.23 -17.56
C THR A 83 10.31 10.50 -16.77
N ASP A 84 11.55 10.94 -16.80
CA ASP A 84 12.00 12.25 -16.35
C ASP A 84 12.49 13.08 -17.57
N THR A 85 13.10 14.24 -17.34
CA THR A 85 13.69 15.07 -18.42
C THR A 85 15.21 14.97 -18.50
N GLN A 86 15.86 14.26 -17.57
CA GLN A 86 17.33 14.23 -17.46
C GLN A 86 17.95 12.88 -17.81
N GLY A 87 17.12 11.85 -18.06
CA GLY A 87 17.60 10.52 -18.42
C GLY A 87 18.11 9.69 -17.25
N GLU A 88 17.60 9.95 -16.06
CA GLU A 88 17.86 9.17 -14.86
C GLU A 88 16.76 8.12 -14.61
N PHE A 89 15.54 8.34 -15.09
CA PHE A 89 14.37 7.49 -14.86
C PHE A 89 13.84 6.89 -16.16
N TRP A 90 13.66 5.56 -16.13
CA TRP A 90 13.32 4.79 -17.31
C TRP A 90 12.22 3.77 -17.02
N GLN A 91 11.29 3.64 -17.97
CA GLN A 91 10.23 2.65 -17.95
C GLN A 91 10.44 1.62 -19.06
N PHE A 92 10.21 0.34 -18.71
CA PHE A 92 10.22 -0.76 -19.66
C PHE A 92 8.89 -1.50 -19.57
N PHE A 93 8.20 -1.62 -20.70
CA PHE A 93 6.92 -2.31 -20.78
C PHE A 93 7.01 -3.46 -21.79
N ILE A 94 6.88 -4.68 -21.28
CA ILE A 94 7.04 -5.92 -22.02
C ILE A 94 5.68 -6.61 -22.11
N LYS A 95 5.30 -7.03 -23.29
CA LYS A 95 4.03 -7.70 -23.57
C LYS A 95 4.22 -9.07 -24.20
N ASN A 96 3.13 -9.83 -24.31
CA ASN A 96 3.07 -11.12 -24.98
C ASN A 96 4.03 -12.16 -24.37
N LEU A 97 4.17 -12.13 -23.05
CA LEU A 97 4.93 -13.09 -22.30
C LEU A 97 4.08 -14.34 -22.04
N LYS A 98 4.74 -15.46 -21.77
CA LYS A 98 4.07 -16.71 -21.38
C LYS A 98 3.78 -16.69 -19.87
N PRO A 99 2.61 -17.19 -19.44
CA PRO A 99 2.28 -17.32 -18.01
C PRO A 99 3.21 -18.30 -17.28
N SER A 100 3.35 -18.10 -15.97
CA SER A 100 4.17 -18.96 -15.08
C SER A 100 5.60 -19.17 -15.55
N GLN A 101 6.16 -18.18 -16.27
CA GLN A 101 7.48 -18.31 -16.87
C GLN A 101 8.48 -17.41 -16.14
N PRO A 102 9.60 -17.95 -15.63
CA PRO A 102 10.73 -17.12 -15.19
C PRO A 102 11.47 -16.57 -16.42
N TYR A 103 11.68 -15.28 -16.44
CA TYR A 103 12.45 -14.57 -17.46
C TYR A 103 13.73 -14.03 -16.85
N GLN A 104 14.85 -14.27 -17.56
CA GLN A 104 16.10 -13.60 -17.25
C GLN A 104 16.10 -12.20 -17.86
N LEU A 105 16.33 -11.18 -17.03
CA LEU A 105 16.38 -9.78 -17.42
C LEU A 105 17.82 -9.27 -17.38
N SER A 106 18.19 -8.48 -18.40
CA SER A 106 19.53 -7.89 -18.49
C SER A 106 19.44 -6.46 -18.99
N LEU A 107 19.80 -5.50 -18.14
CA LEU A 107 19.79 -4.08 -18.47
C LEU A 107 21.12 -3.69 -19.10
N LYS A 108 21.06 -3.08 -20.29
CA LYS A 108 22.22 -2.65 -21.09
C LYS A 108 22.12 -1.17 -21.43
N SER A 109 23.26 -0.51 -21.59
CA SER A 109 23.32 0.78 -22.27
C SER A 109 22.96 0.62 -23.75
N HIS A 110 22.76 1.73 -24.46
CA HIS A 110 22.56 1.72 -25.92
C HIS A 110 23.74 1.09 -26.68
N LEU A 111 24.94 1.08 -26.11
CA LEU A 111 26.15 0.45 -26.64
C LEU A 111 26.31 -1.03 -26.28
N GLY A 112 25.33 -1.62 -25.56
CA GLY A 112 25.34 -3.02 -25.15
C GLY A 112 26.13 -3.32 -23.87
N VAL A 113 26.69 -2.31 -23.20
CA VAL A 113 27.38 -2.49 -21.91
C VAL A 113 26.38 -2.79 -20.82
N SER A 114 26.66 -3.77 -19.95
CA SER A 114 25.82 -4.08 -18.79
C SER A 114 25.79 -2.92 -17.81
N LEU A 115 24.59 -2.55 -17.36
CA LEU A 115 24.38 -1.49 -16.36
C LEU A 115 24.23 -2.03 -14.95
N CYS A 116 23.94 -3.32 -14.80
CA CYS A 116 23.92 -4.09 -13.56
C CYS A 116 24.05 -5.60 -13.86
N GLU A 117 24.15 -6.44 -12.83
CA GLU A 117 24.01 -7.89 -12.99
C GLU A 117 22.60 -8.26 -13.51
N PRO A 118 22.46 -9.35 -14.30
CA PRO A 118 21.16 -9.88 -14.67
C PRO A 118 20.37 -10.37 -13.45
N TRP A 119 19.02 -10.35 -13.56
CA TRP A 119 18.12 -10.87 -12.53
C TRP A 119 16.98 -11.65 -13.15
N SER A 120 16.25 -12.40 -12.34
CA SER A 120 15.08 -13.17 -12.78
C SER A 120 13.80 -12.54 -12.27
N LEU A 121 12.74 -12.56 -13.11
CA LEU A 121 11.40 -12.16 -12.73
C LEU A 121 10.39 -13.06 -13.44
N SER A 122 9.39 -13.56 -12.68
CA SER A 122 8.38 -14.47 -13.22
C SER A 122 7.07 -13.75 -13.49
N THR A 123 6.39 -14.14 -14.57
CA THR A 123 4.98 -13.80 -14.81
C THR A 123 4.07 -14.63 -13.91
N PHE A 124 2.87 -14.12 -13.64
CA PHE A 124 1.85 -14.86 -12.90
C PHE A 124 1.30 -16.06 -13.71
N PRO A 125 0.66 -17.02 -13.03
CA PRO A 125 -0.09 -18.09 -13.68
C PRO A 125 -1.21 -17.53 -14.55
N SER A 126 -1.53 -18.25 -15.64
CA SER A 126 -2.64 -17.84 -16.50
C SER A 126 -3.94 -17.80 -15.71
N ARG A 127 -4.83 -16.89 -16.11
CA ARG A 127 -6.13 -16.68 -15.48
C ARG A 127 -6.93 -18.00 -15.30
N GLU A 128 -6.77 -18.94 -16.23
CA GLU A 128 -7.51 -20.20 -16.26
C GLU A 128 -6.82 -21.34 -15.48
N SER A 129 -5.59 -21.14 -15.03
CA SER A 129 -4.83 -22.16 -14.30
C SER A 129 -5.29 -22.27 -12.84
N ASN A 130 -4.97 -23.39 -12.21
CA ASN A 130 -5.29 -23.69 -10.81
C ASN A 130 -4.00 -23.88 -10.02
N PRO A 131 -3.28 -22.81 -9.66
CA PRO A 131 -2.10 -22.91 -8.81
C PRO A 131 -2.50 -23.40 -7.41
N ASP A 132 -1.60 -24.13 -6.75
CA ASP A 132 -1.87 -24.72 -5.44
C ASP A 132 -1.71 -23.72 -4.31
N GLN A 133 -0.83 -22.73 -4.48
CA GLN A 133 -0.52 -21.72 -3.45
C GLN A 133 -0.14 -20.38 -4.06
N PHE A 134 -0.41 -19.34 -3.29
CA PHE A 134 0.01 -17.97 -3.57
C PHE A 134 0.34 -17.28 -2.25
N ARG A 135 1.48 -16.61 -2.17
CA ARG A 135 1.88 -15.81 -1.01
C ARG A 135 1.96 -14.35 -1.39
N ALA A 136 1.24 -13.51 -0.68
CA ALA A 136 1.25 -12.06 -0.83
C ALA A 136 1.74 -11.37 0.44
N LEU A 137 2.61 -10.38 0.26
CA LEU A 137 3.06 -9.47 1.32
C LEU A 137 2.22 -8.20 1.29
N PHE A 138 1.71 -7.76 2.43
CA PHE A 138 1.01 -6.49 2.62
C PHE A 138 1.77 -5.63 3.62
N ILE A 139 2.00 -4.39 3.26
CA ILE A 139 2.61 -3.36 4.11
C ILE A 139 2.08 -2.00 3.69
N SER A 140 2.04 -1.03 4.59
CA SER A 140 1.59 0.34 4.29
C SER A 140 2.55 1.38 4.85
N CYS A 141 2.34 2.63 4.48
CA CYS A 141 2.99 3.79 5.10
C CYS A 141 4.52 3.62 5.22
N VAL A 142 5.15 3.24 4.10
CA VAL A 142 6.60 2.98 4.05
C VAL A 142 7.39 4.27 3.80
N GLY A 143 6.73 5.32 3.31
CA GLY A 143 7.32 6.62 3.02
C GLY A 143 7.83 7.38 4.25
N GLY A 144 8.10 8.65 4.06
CA GLY A 144 8.57 9.57 5.09
C GLY A 144 10.08 9.81 5.05
N HIS A 145 10.47 11.04 5.38
CA HIS A 145 11.86 11.46 5.36
C HIS A 145 12.46 11.40 6.77
N GLU A 146 13.66 10.83 6.91
CA GLU A 146 14.36 10.69 8.20
C GLU A 146 14.51 12.01 8.95
N ALA A 147 14.80 13.10 8.24
CA ALA A 147 14.94 14.43 8.83
C ALA A 147 13.65 14.96 9.48
N ALA A 148 12.51 14.33 9.20
CA ALA A 148 11.22 14.64 9.82
C ALA A 148 10.83 13.65 10.93
N GLY A 149 11.76 12.80 11.35
CA GLY A 149 11.56 11.85 12.44
C GLY A 149 10.99 10.51 12.01
N PHE A 150 10.81 10.27 10.71
CA PHE A 150 10.45 8.94 10.20
C PHE A 150 11.62 7.95 10.38
N LEU A 151 11.33 6.67 10.34
CA LEU A 151 12.36 5.64 10.50
C LEU A 151 13.49 5.82 9.48
N PRO A 152 14.75 5.62 9.91
CA PRO A 152 15.90 5.61 9.00
C PRO A 152 15.74 4.59 7.87
N ASN A 153 16.28 4.93 6.68
CA ASN A 153 16.23 4.03 5.52
C ASN A 153 16.84 2.66 5.82
N GLU A 154 17.91 2.59 6.62
CA GLU A 154 18.52 1.33 7.04
C GLU A 154 17.51 0.40 7.74
N VAL A 155 16.71 0.94 8.63
CA VAL A 155 15.69 0.17 9.37
C VAL A 155 14.58 -0.29 8.43
N ARG A 156 14.08 0.61 7.57
CA ARG A 156 13.04 0.28 6.59
C ARG A 156 13.51 -0.79 5.61
N ASN A 157 14.71 -0.65 5.06
CA ASN A 157 15.32 -1.64 4.16
C ASN A 157 15.44 -3.01 4.85
N ARG A 158 15.85 -3.02 6.12
CA ARG A 158 16.00 -4.27 6.88
C ARG A 158 14.65 -4.95 7.10
N LEU A 159 13.61 -4.18 7.46
CA LEU A 159 12.24 -4.67 7.61
C LEU A 159 11.70 -5.25 6.29
N LEU A 160 11.89 -4.54 5.18
CA LEU A 160 11.50 -5.00 3.84
C LEU A 160 12.27 -6.26 3.42
N ARG A 161 13.59 -6.33 3.65
CA ARG A 161 14.37 -7.56 3.38
C ARG A 161 13.89 -8.72 4.22
N ARG A 162 13.55 -8.49 5.50
CA ARG A 162 12.95 -9.54 6.34
C ARG A 162 11.63 -10.02 5.73
N ALA A 163 10.75 -9.12 5.31
CA ALA A 163 9.50 -9.48 4.65
C ALA A 163 9.73 -10.27 3.34
N LEU A 164 10.70 -9.85 2.52
CA LEU A 164 11.08 -10.55 1.28
C LEU A 164 11.71 -11.93 1.54
N SER A 165 12.33 -12.15 2.71
CA SER A 165 12.91 -13.47 3.05
C SER A 165 11.86 -14.58 3.16
N PHE A 166 10.58 -14.24 3.28
CA PHE A 166 9.45 -15.17 3.20
C PHE A 166 9.03 -15.50 1.76
N GLN A 167 9.73 -14.96 0.75
CA GLN A 167 9.55 -15.26 -0.68
C GLN A 167 8.11 -15.00 -1.19
N PRO A 168 7.53 -13.82 -0.98
CA PRO A 168 6.21 -13.51 -1.54
C PRO A 168 6.27 -13.46 -3.07
N GLN A 169 5.22 -13.97 -3.73
CA GLN A 169 5.05 -13.85 -5.16
C GLN A 169 4.52 -12.49 -5.60
N ALA A 170 3.94 -11.71 -4.67
CA ALA A 170 3.53 -10.33 -4.89
C ALA A 170 3.67 -9.53 -3.59
N THR A 171 3.98 -8.25 -3.72
CA THR A 171 3.96 -7.29 -2.61
C THR A 171 2.96 -6.19 -2.90
N ILE A 172 2.08 -5.92 -1.95
CA ILE A 172 1.15 -4.81 -1.98
C ILE A 172 1.63 -3.76 -0.97
N VAL A 173 1.97 -2.58 -1.46
CA VAL A 173 2.27 -1.41 -0.64
C VAL A 173 1.07 -0.50 -0.67
N ASN A 174 0.36 -0.45 0.45
CA ASN A 174 -0.95 0.18 0.54
C ASN A 174 -0.85 1.58 1.14
N GLY A 175 -0.60 2.55 0.28
CA GLY A 175 -0.63 3.97 0.61
C GLY A 175 0.63 4.53 1.29
N ASP A 176 0.71 5.84 1.31
CA ASP A 176 1.73 6.64 1.97
C ASP A 176 3.17 6.28 1.54
N HIS A 177 3.38 6.28 0.23
CA HIS A 177 4.71 6.06 -0.35
C HIS A 177 5.57 7.31 -0.22
N VAL A 178 4.93 8.47 -0.23
CA VAL A 178 5.57 9.78 -0.11
C VAL A 178 4.78 10.66 0.86
N TYR A 179 5.42 11.07 1.92
CA TYR A 179 4.89 12.10 2.81
C TYR A 179 5.34 13.47 2.30
N TRP A 180 4.41 14.19 1.67
CA TRP A 180 4.62 15.54 1.18
C TRP A 180 4.44 16.60 2.27
N ASP A 181 3.92 16.22 3.42
CA ASP A 181 3.68 17.05 4.58
C ASP A 181 4.84 17.99 4.90
N LEU A 182 6.06 17.54 4.61
CA LEU A 182 7.28 18.33 4.80
C LEU A 182 7.42 19.52 3.86
N LEU A 183 6.78 19.45 2.70
CA LEU A 183 6.87 20.43 1.62
C LEU A 183 5.58 21.23 1.46
N SER A 184 4.61 20.98 2.33
CA SER A 184 3.36 21.72 2.33
C SER A 184 3.58 23.20 2.61
N PRO A 185 2.83 24.09 1.97
CA PRO A 185 2.82 25.51 2.29
C PRO A 185 2.09 25.81 3.60
N SER A 186 1.63 24.83 4.34
CA SER A 186 0.90 25.01 5.60
C SER A 186 1.58 26.06 6.46
N THR A 187 0.86 27.12 6.76
CA THR A 187 1.30 28.21 7.64
C THR A 187 1.23 27.80 9.11
N SER A 188 0.70 26.63 9.41
CA SER A 188 0.54 26.12 10.76
C SER A 188 1.88 25.62 11.31
N LYS A 189 2.56 26.47 12.06
CA LYS A 189 3.75 26.14 12.87
C LYS A 189 3.48 25.02 13.89
N VAL A 190 2.23 24.71 14.13
CA VAL A 190 1.79 23.77 15.18
C VAL A 190 1.92 22.32 14.73
N ARG A 191 1.75 22.04 13.44
CA ARG A 191 1.68 20.66 12.94
C ARG A 191 3.03 19.97 12.80
N TYR A 192 4.06 20.68 12.34
CA TYR A 192 5.36 20.08 12.00
C TYR A 192 6.56 20.70 12.72
N GLY A 193 6.34 21.50 13.78
CA GLY A 193 7.39 21.91 14.70
C GLY A 193 8.67 22.53 14.10
N GLY A 194 8.58 23.23 12.98
CA GLY A 194 9.74 23.77 12.27
C GLY A 194 10.37 22.86 11.23
N ASN A 195 9.89 21.62 11.07
CA ASN A 195 10.42 20.67 10.09
C ASN A 195 10.24 21.15 8.63
N THR A 196 9.27 22.02 8.37
CA THR A 196 9.04 22.61 7.04
C THR A 196 10.27 23.36 6.51
N GLU A 197 10.96 24.13 7.35
CA GLU A 197 12.20 24.82 6.94
C GLU A 197 13.31 23.84 6.61
N GLN A 198 13.43 22.78 7.38
CA GLN A 198 14.41 21.71 7.13
C GLN A 198 14.10 20.97 5.84
N ALA A 199 12.83 20.65 5.58
CA ALA A 199 12.41 20.01 4.34
C ALA A 199 12.70 20.87 3.10
N ILE A 200 12.46 22.19 3.19
CA ILE A 200 12.81 23.14 2.13
C ILE A 200 14.33 23.16 1.90
N LYS A 201 15.15 23.13 2.96
CA LYS A 201 16.62 23.04 2.83
C LYS A 201 17.07 21.74 2.14
N ILE A 202 16.39 20.64 2.39
CA ILE A 202 16.72 19.32 1.84
C ILE A 202 16.30 19.20 0.38
N ALA A 203 15.04 19.51 0.07
CA ALA A 203 14.42 19.25 -1.23
C ALA A 203 14.19 20.52 -2.07
N GLY A 204 14.01 21.66 -1.44
CA GLY A 204 13.59 22.89 -2.09
C GLY A 204 12.10 23.18 -1.88
N LYS A 205 11.59 24.19 -2.58
CA LYS A 205 10.19 24.63 -2.52
C LYS A 205 9.51 24.41 -3.86
N PHE A 206 8.28 23.87 -3.85
CA PHE A 206 7.47 23.79 -5.06
C PHE A 206 6.91 25.15 -5.49
N ASP A 207 6.97 25.40 -6.79
CA ASP A 207 6.13 26.38 -7.45
C ASP A 207 4.82 25.70 -7.87
N ARG A 208 3.75 25.91 -7.12
CA ARG A 208 2.45 25.27 -7.39
C ARG A 208 1.74 25.80 -8.64
N ALA A 209 2.18 26.93 -9.20
CA ALA A 209 1.68 27.46 -10.47
C ALA A 209 2.44 26.88 -11.67
N GLY A 210 3.61 26.29 -11.43
CA GLY A 210 4.48 25.74 -12.47
C GLY A 210 4.17 24.28 -12.83
N ILE A 211 4.78 23.84 -13.91
CA ILE A 211 4.75 22.43 -14.33
C ILE A 211 5.58 21.57 -13.37
N VAL A 212 5.21 20.31 -13.20
CA VAL A 212 5.97 19.37 -12.35
C VAL A 212 7.16 18.79 -13.12
N LEU A 213 6.93 18.26 -14.32
CA LEU A 213 7.96 17.66 -15.16
C LEU A 213 8.59 18.69 -16.09
N GLY A 214 9.92 18.77 -16.15
CA GLY A 214 10.66 19.65 -17.05
C GLY A 214 10.94 21.06 -16.49
N GLY A 215 10.64 21.31 -15.21
CA GLY A 215 10.94 22.56 -14.52
C GLY A 215 11.69 22.34 -13.20
N ASP A 216 11.80 23.40 -12.40
CA ASP A 216 12.44 23.35 -11.07
C ASP A 216 11.73 22.37 -10.13
N ASN A 217 10.41 22.21 -10.27
CA ASN A 217 9.60 21.27 -9.51
C ASN A 217 10.06 19.82 -9.68
N GLU A 218 10.59 19.42 -10.85
CA GLU A 218 11.13 18.09 -11.07
C GLU A 218 12.35 17.83 -10.17
N THR A 219 13.21 18.84 -10.01
CA THR A 219 14.37 18.73 -9.11
C THR A 219 13.93 18.59 -7.66
N VAL A 220 12.93 19.38 -7.23
CA VAL A 220 12.37 19.28 -5.88
C VAL A 220 11.74 17.91 -5.66
N LEU A 221 10.94 17.42 -6.61
CA LEU A 221 10.34 16.09 -6.56
C LEU A 221 11.40 15.01 -6.40
N LYS A 222 12.43 15.00 -7.23
CA LYS A 222 13.51 13.98 -7.17
C LYS A 222 14.22 13.98 -5.81
N LYS A 223 14.49 15.15 -5.24
CA LYS A 223 15.12 15.29 -3.94
C LYS A 223 14.20 14.84 -2.80
N ALA A 224 12.91 15.13 -2.88
CA ALA A 224 11.94 14.74 -1.85
C ALA A 224 11.60 13.25 -1.89
N VAL A 225 11.37 12.69 -3.09
CA VAL A 225 10.90 11.32 -3.26
C VAL A 225 12.04 10.30 -3.23
N GLY A 226 13.19 10.66 -3.76
CA GLY A 226 14.34 9.75 -3.82
C GLY A 226 14.65 9.04 -2.49
N PRO A 227 14.77 9.77 -1.37
CA PRO A 227 14.97 9.17 -0.05
C PRO A 227 13.81 8.28 0.42
N GLN A 228 12.59 8.52 -0.03
CA GLN A 228 11.40 7.83 0.43
C GLN A 228 11.06 6.58 -0.40
N ILE A 229 11.48 6.52 -1.66
CA ILE A 229 11.21 5.38 -2.54
C ILE A 229 12.52 4.75 -3.03
N ALA A 230 13.34 5.47 -3.81
CA ALA A 230 14.49 4.84 -4.42
C ALA A 230 15.51 4.32 -3.41
N ASN A 231 15.74 5.02 -2.31
CA ASN A 231 16.66 4.57 -1.27
C ASN A 231 16.05 3.50 -0.34
N VAL A 232 14.71 3.50 -0.21
CA VAL A 232 14.01 2.51 0.63
C VAL A 232 13.91 1.15 -0.06
N TYR A 233 13.45 1.13 -1.30
CA TYR A 233 13.23 -0.13 -2.01
C TYR A 233 14.48 -0.62 -2.74
N GLY A 234 15.33 0.30 -3.21
CA GLY A 234 16.53 -0.04 -3.96
C GLY A 234 16.27 -1.02 -5.10
N ALA A 235 17.11 -2.03 -5.20
CA ALA A 235 16.94 -3.14 -6.13
C ALA A 235 16.49 -4.45 -5.43
N ASP A 236 16.11 -4.41 -4.18
CA ASP A 236 15.75 -5.61 -3.41
C ASP A 236 14.48 -6.28 -3.97
N PHE A 237 13.58 -5.48 -4.54
CA PHE A 237 12.33 -5.96 -5.16
C PHE A 237 12.45 -6.36 -6.64
N ARG A 238 13.64 -6.33 -7.25
CA ARG A 238 13.84 -6.62 -8.68
C ARG A 238 13.22 -7.93 -9.18
N SER A 239 13.12 -8.92 -8.29
CA SER A 239 12.59 -10.27 -8.58
C SER A 239 11.21 -10.54 -7.96
N THR A 240 10.63 -9.56 -7.27
CA THR A 240 9.31 -9.66 -6.64
C THR A 240 8.41 -8.53 -7.14
N PRO A 241 7.29 -8.83 -7.80
CA PRO A 241 6.36 -7.80 -8.26
C PRO A 241 5.81 -6.97 -7.10
N VAL A 242 5.72 -5.65 -7.31
CA VAL A 242 5.20 -4.70 -6.32
C VAL A 242 4.03 -3.93 -6.92
N PHE A 243 2.99 -3.78 -6.12
CA PHE A 243 1.76 -3.07 -6.47
C PHE A 243 1.58 -1.92 -5.49
N PHE A 244 1.62 -0.71 -6.00
CA PHE A 244 1.54 0.52 -5.20
C PHE A 244 0.14 1.11 -5.30
N LEU A 245 -0.54 1.22 -4.17
CA LEU A 245 -1.83 1.86 -4.05
C LEU A 245 -1.66 3.19 -3.31
N GLN A 246 -2.02 4.31 -3.92
CA GLN A 246 -1.86 5.64 -3.32
C GLN A 246 -2.90 5.90 -2.23
N ASP A 247 -2.53 6.70 -1.20
CA ASP A 247 -3.42 7.15 -0.15
C ASP A 247 -3.23 8.66 0.11
N ASP A 248 -3.72 9.19 1.22
CA ASP A 248 -3.85 10.63 1.49
C ASP A 248 -2.51 11.39 1.42
N HIS A 249 -1.46 10.88 2.05
CA HIS A 249 -0.15 11.56 2.02
C HIS A 249 0.48 11.61 0.63
N ASP A 250 0.14 10.68 -0.26
CA ASP A 250 0.56 10.74 -1.66
C ASP A 250 -0.07 11.92 -2.41
N TYR A 251 -1.14 12.53 -1.84
CA TYR A 251 -1.91 13.67 -2.37
C TYR A 251 -1.91 14.92 -1.48
N PHE A 252 -1.04 15.03 -0.50
CA PHE A 252 -0.98 16.16 0.47
C PHE A 252 -2.16 16.32 1.41
N ASP A 253 -3.01 15.32 1.57
CA ASP A 253 -4.27 15.44 2.30
C ASP A 253 -4.15 16.12 3.67
N ASN A 254 -3.28 15.64 4.52
CA ASN A 254 -3.19 16.13 5.90
C ASN A 254 -2.75 17.58 6.02
N ASP A 255 -2.20 18.17 4.99
CA ASP A 255 -1.64 19.51 5.01
C ASP A 255 -2.63 20.59 4.60
N ASP A 256 -3.64 20.18 3.85
CA ASP A 256 -4.66 21.09 3.37
C ASP A 256 -5.92 21.10 4.26
N ALA A 257 -5.88 20.34 5.39
CA ALA A 257 -7.01 20.16 6.30
C ALA A 257 -7.05 21.15 7.47
N PHE A 258 -6.77 22.44 7.27
CA PHE A 258 -6.92 23.44 8.32
C PHE A 258 -7.99 24.44 7.98
N ASP A 259 -8.98 24.64 8.84
CA ASP A 259 -10.00 25.69 8.85
C ASP A 259 -10.47 26.19 7.46
N GLU A 260 -9.76 25.79 6.43
CA GLU A 260 -10.03 25.96 5.03
C GLU A 260 -10.35 24.62 4.41
N ILE A 261 -10.90 24.63 3.24
CA ILE A 261 -11.43 23.47 2.54
C ILE A 261 -10.32 22.44 2.27
N VAL A 262 -10.48 21.24 2.82
CA VAL A 262 -9.70 20.09 2.42
C VAL A 262 -9.92 19.81 0.94
N THR A 263 -8.86 19.59 0.19
CA THR A 263 -8.93 19.30 -1.23
C THR A 263 -9.22 17.82 -1.48
N PHE A 264 -10.50 17.50 -1.57
CA PHE A 264 -10.98 16.26 -2.14
C PHE A 264 -11.97 16.55 -3.28
N PRO A 265 -11.73 16.05 -4.46
CA PRO A 265 -10.53 15.34 -4.95
C PRO A 265 -9.26 16.23 -4.91
N PRO A 266 -8.05 15.64 -5.07
CA PRO A 266 -6.80 16.39 -5.04
C PRO A 266 -6.80 17.58 -6.02
N SER A 267 -6.16 18.68 -5.64
CA SER A 267 -5.97 19.83 -6.54
C SER A 267 -5.16 19.41 -7.79
N TYR A 268 -5.25 20.21 -8.85
CA TYR A 268 -4.54 19.91 -10.10
C TYR A 268 -3.04 19.69 -9.89
N PHE A 269 -2.38 20.57 -9.10
CA PHE A 269 -0.95 20.44 -8.83
C PHE A 269 -0.62 19.15 -8.08
N MET A 270 -1.36 18.82 -7.02
CA MET A 270 -1.18 17.61 -6.23
C MET A 270 -1.37 16.35 -7.07
N LEU A 271 -2.41 16.37 -7.92
CA LEU A 271 -2.66 15.27 -8.84
C LEU A 271 -1.51 15.09 -9.84
N GLN A 272 -1.01 16.19 -10.42
CA GLN A 272 0.15 16.12 -11.34
C GLN A 272 1.41 15.64 -10.63
N LEU A 273 1.61 16.06 -9.38
CA LEU A 273 2.75 15.65 -8.58
C LEU A 273 2.69 14.14 -8.28
N ALA A 274 1.54 13.62 -7.84
CA ALA A 274 1.32 12.19 -7.58
C ALA A 274 1.50 11.36 -8.86
N ARG A 275 0.92 11.80 -9.99
CA ARG A 275 1.05 11.15 -11.30
C ARG A 275 2.49 11.11 -11.80
N THR A 276 3.23 12.20 -11.64
CA THR A 276 4.64 12.28 -12.05
C THR A 276 5.51 11.38 -11.17
N THR A 277 5.26 11.38 -9.86
CA THR A 277 5.92 10.48 -8.92
C THR A 277 5.73 9.02 -9.32
N GLN A 278 4.51 8.60 -9.56
CA GLN A 278 4.22 7.24 -10.03
C GLN A 278 4.92 6.94 -11.36
N SER A 279 4.81 7.85 -12.33
CA SER A 279 5.45 7.67 -13.64
C SER A 279 6.96 7.42 -13.54
N MET A 280 7.62 8.07 -12.60
CA MET A 280 9.08 7.97 -12.43
C MET A 280 9.48 6.78 -11.57
N TYR A 281 8.84 6.57 -10.44
CA TYR A 281 9.37 5.72 -9.37
C TYR A 281 8.77 4.33 -9.28
N TYR A 282 7.47 4.17 -9.46
CA TYR A 282 6.81 2.88 -9.25
C TYR A 282 5.75 2.59 -10.31
N PRO A 283 5.54 1.29 -10.63
CA PRO A 283 4.67 0.92 -11.73
C PRO A 283 3.19 1.17 -11.41
N GLU A 284 2.47 1.56 -12.44
CA GLU A 284 1.02 1.58 -12.52
C GLU A 284 0.46 0.15 -12.62
N PHE A 285 -0.86 0.00 -12.55
CA PHE A 285 -1.55 -1.29 -12.69
C PHE A 285 -1.68 -1.71 -14.13
N LEU A 286 -1.30 -2.95 -14.42
CA LEU A 286 -1.41 -3.56 -15.75
C LEU A 286 -2.86 -3.81 -16.14
N SER A 287 -3.10 -3.98 -17.43
CA SER A 287 -4.43 -4.34 -17.94
C SER A 287 -4.85 -5.73 -17.44
N ASP A 288 -6.13 -5.89 -17.14
CA ASP A 288 -6.74 -7.17 -16.84
C ASP A 288 -8.10 -7.28 -17.55
N THR A 289 -8.44 -8.47 -18.04
CA THR A 289 -9.69 -8.70 -18.77
C THR A 289 -10.92 -8.58 -17.89
N ALA A 290 -10.78 -8.74 -16.57
CA ALA A 290 -11.88 -8.55 -15.62
C ALA A 290 -12.06 -7.09 -15.21
N ARG A 291 -11.11 -6.21 -15.51
CA ARG A 291 -11.20 -4.78 -15.25
C ARG A 291 -11.75 -4.08 -16.50
N PRO A 292 -12.90 -3.39 -16.41
CA PRO A 292 -13.43 -2.64 -17.54
C PRO A 292 -12.41 -1.63 -18.07
N LYS A 293 -12.29 -1.52 -19.39
CA LYS A 293 -11.37 -0.57 -20.03
C LYS A 293 -11.74 0.89 -19.81
N GLY A 294 -13.00 1.18 -19.49
CA GLY A 294 -13.51 2.54 -19.27
C GLY A 294 -13.41 3.04 -17.83
N LEU A 295 -12.79 2.30 -16.90
CA LEU A 295 -12.62 2.81 -15.54
C LEU A 295 -11.81 4.11 -15.52
N PRO A 296 -12.13 5.06 -14.63
CA PRO A 296 -11.40 6.30 -14.49
C PRO A 296 -9.89 6.05 -14.36
N TYR A 297 -9.08 6.96 -14.96
CA TYR A 297 -7.60 6.92 -14.93
C TYR A 297 -6.96 5.69 -15.58
N SER A 298 -7.68 4.98 -16.46
CA SER A 298 -7.17 3.83 -17.21
C SER A 298 -6.66 4.18 -18.63
N PHE A 299 -6.83 5.43 -19.08
CA PHE A 299 -6.54 5.87 -20.46
C PHE A 299 -5.76 7.19 -20.51
N ALA A 300 -4.88 7.41 -19.55
CA ALA A 300 -4.01 8.58 -19.62
C ALA A 300 -3.13 8.51 -20.88
N ALA A 301 -3.12 9.57 -21.69
CA ALA A 301 -2.39 9.59 -22.96
C ALA A 301 -0.86 9.46 -22.81
N ASP A 302 -0.34 9.81 -21.66
CA ASP A 302 1.08 9.71 -21.32
C ASP A 302 1.48 8.33 -20.76
N ARG A 303 0.54 7.39 -20.65
CA ARG A 303 0.75 6.00 -20.21
C ARG A 303 0.57 5.01 -21.37
N PRO A 304 1.15 3.82 -21.27
CA PRO A 304 0.84 2.73 -22.19
C PRO A 304 -0.66 2.38 -22.18
N PRO A 305 -1.24 2.01 -23.32
CA PRO A 305 -2.67 1.68 -23.39
C PRO A 305 -3.06 0.55 -22.43
N GLY A 306 -4.17 0.72 -21.70
CA GLY A 306 -4.72 -0.25 -20.78
C GLY A 306 -4.11 -0.25 -19.37
N ILE A 307 -3.08 0.56 -19.12
CA ILE A 307 -2.53 0.77 -17.79
C ILE A 307 -3.44 1.69 -16.98
N SER A 308 -3.64 1.40 -15.70
CA SER A 308 -4.42 2.22 -14.77
C SER A 308 -3.55 2.80 -13.67
N GLU A 309 -3.78 4.07 -13.34
CA GLU A 309 -3.04 4.77 -12.29
C GLU A 309 -3.58 4.47 -10.88
N SER A 310 -4.88 4.14 -10.73
CA SER A 310 -5.54 4.12 -9.42
C SER A 310 -6.28 2.84 -9.08
N PHE A 311 -6.62 2.04 -10.09
CA PHE A 311 -7.44 0.84 -9.90
C PHE A 311 -6.83 -0.33 -10.62
N GLY A 312 -6.73 -1.47 -9.95
CA GLY A 312 -6.14 -2.66 -10.52
C GLY A 312 -6.56 -3.94 -9.83
N THR A 313 -6.07 -5.03 -10.36
CA THR A 313 -6.27 -6.35 -9.79
C THR A 313 -4.98 -7.16 -9.86
N ILE A 314 -4.73 -7.94 -8.83
CA ILE A 314 -3.74 -9.00 -8.85
C ILE A 314 -4.53 -10.30 -9.05
N ARG A 315 -4.35 -10.91 -10.22
CA ARG A 315 -4.97 -12.19 -10.54
C ARG A 315 -3.93 -13.30 -10.54
N TYR A 316 -4.07 -14.26 -9.64
CA TYR A 316 -3.17 -15.42 -9.54
C TYR A 316 -3.93 -16.71 -9.90
N GLY A 317 -4.11 -16.94 -11.18
CA GLY A 317 -4.92 -18.03 -11.69
C GLY A 317 -6.37 -17.97 -11.21
N ARG A 318 -6.95 -19.12 -10.91
CA ARG A 318 -8.26 -19.26 -10.26
C ARG A 318 -8.15 -19.30 -8.74
N LEU A 319 -6.95 -19.27 -8.19
CA LEU A 319 -6.74 -19.36 -6.75
C LEU A 319 -7.13 -18.07 -6.02
N ALA A 320 -6.62 -16.93 -6.47
CA ALA A 320 -6.82 -15.68 -5.76
C ALA A 320 -6.95 -14.48 -6.69
N GLU A 321 -7.75 -13.50 -6.25
CA GLU A 321 -7.81 -12.16 -6.82
C GLU A 321 -7.81 -11.11 -5.70
N ILE A 322 -6.99 -10.07 -5.87
CA ILE A 322 -6.92 -8.93 -4.97
C ILE A 322 -7.37 -7.70 -5.75
N LEU A 323 -8.45 -7.07 -5.32
CA LEU A 323 -8.98 -5.84 -5.91
C LEU A 323 -8.33 -4.63 -5.23
N LEU A 324 -7.59 -3.85 -5.99
CA LEU A 324 -6.82 -2.70 -5.54
C LEU A 324 -7.52 -1.41 -5.97
N TYR A 325 -7.88 -0.54 -5.03
CA TYR A 325 -8.57 0.70 -5.36
C TYR A 325 -8.19 1.86 -4.44
N ASP A 326 -7.68 2.91 -5.08
CA ASP A 326 -7.36 4.19 -4.47
C ASP A 326 -8.66 4.97 -4.27
N VAL A 327 -8.98 5.27 -3.02
CA VAL A 327 -10.19 6.02 -2.67
C VAL A 327 -9.93 7.51 -2.53
N ARG A 328 -8.67 7.94 -2.43
CA ARG A 328 -8.34 9.35 -2.20
C ARG A 328 -8.45 10.20 -3.44
N ARG A 329 -8.06 9.64 -4.58
CA ARG A 329 -8.06 10.36 -5.86
C ARG A 329 -9.43 10.82 -6.28
N THR A 330 -10.48 10.06 -5.93
CA THR A 330 -11.86 10.28 -6.37
C THR A 330 -12.79 10.74 -5.26
N ALA A 331 -12.37 10.66 -4.00
CA ALA A 331 -13.20 11.07 -2.88
C ALA A 331 -13.60 12.55 -2.97
N THR A 332 -14.85 12.83 -2.62
CA THR A 332 -15.39 14.19 -2.53
C THR A 332 -15.98 14.45 -1.15
N LEU A 333 -15.97 15.72 -0.73
CA LEU A 333 -16.58 16.16 0.52
C LEU A 333 -17.92 16.84 0.20
N ALA A 334 -19.02 16.15 0.36
CA ALA A 334 -20.36 16.65 0.03
C ALA A 334 -21.46 16.03 0.90
N GLY A 335 -21.14 15.57 2.11
CA GLY A 335 -22.13 14.99 3.03
C GLY A 335 -22.90 13.81 2.42
N PRO A 336 -24.24 13.93 2.23
CA PRO A 336 -25.06 12.84 1.67
C PRO A 336 -24.74 12.46 0.24
N SER A 337 -24.17 13.35 -0.56
CA SER A 337 -23.74 13.14 -1.95
C SER A 337 -22.24 12.97 -2.11
N ALA A 338 -21.50 12.88 -1.01
CA ALA A 338 -20.07 12.60 -1.04
C ALA A 338 -19.78 11.25 -1.74
N VAL A 339 -18.77 11.25 -2.58
CA VAL A 339 -18.30 10.08 -3.33
C VAL A 339 -17.05 9.53 -2.64
N TYR A 340 -17.02 8.22 -2.41
CA TYR A 340 -15.88 7.47 -1.89
C TYR A 340 -15.04 6.90 -3.04
N VAL A 341 -15.73 6.24 -3.98
CA VAL A 341 -15.17 5.81 -5.26
C VAL A 341 -16.15 6.14 -6.37
N ASP A 342 -15.66 6.36 -7.59
CA ASP A 342 -16.53 6.58 -8.75
C ASP A 342 -17.52 5.43 -8.92
N LEU A 343 -18.71 5.73 -9.46
CA LEU A 343 -19.77 4.75 -9.64
C LEU A 343 -19.36 3.58 -10.54
N GLU A 344 -18.60 3.82 -11.57
CA GLU A 344 -18.06 2.78 -12.46
C GLU A 344 -17.11 1.85 -11.71
N VAL A 345 -16.29 2.41 -10.81
CA VAL A 345 -15.38 1.63 -9.94
C VAL A 345 -16.18 0.81 -8.95
N GLU A 346 -17.17 1.39 -8.27
CA GLU A 346 -18.06 0.67 -7.36
C GLU A 346 -18.75 -0.50 -8.07
N ASN A 347 -19.33 -0.25 -9.25
CA ASN A 347 -19.98 -1.29 -10.06
C ASN A 347 -19.01 -2.42 -10.43
N TRP A 348 -17.79 -2.09 -10.82
CA TRP A 348 -16.76 -3.07 -11.09
C TRP A 348 -16.42 -3.91 -9.86
N LEU A 349 -16.17 -3.28 -8.71
CA LEU A 349 -15.86 -3.97 -7.45
C LEU A 349 -17.00 -4.92 -7.05
N VAL A 350 -18.26 -4.46 -7.09
CA VAL A 350 -19.43 -5.28 -6.76
C VAL A 350 -19.58 -6.46 -7.74
N ASN A 351 -19.40 -6.23 -9.04
CA ASN A 351 -19.49 -7.28 -10.05
C ASN A 351 -18.39 -8.32 -9.88
N ARG A 352 -17.16 -7.91 -9.59
CA ARG A 352 -16.07 -8.86 -9.29
C ARG A 352 -16.34 -9.65 -8.01
N THR A 353 -16.85 -9.00 -6.99
CA THR A 353 -17.20 -9.65 -5.71
C THR A 353 -18.27 -10.72 -5.89
N LYS A 354 -19.22 -10.52 -6.79
CA LYS A 354 -20.28 -11.49 -7.10
C LYS A 354 -19.82 -12.66 -8.00
N SER A 355 -18.71 -12.49 -8.71
CA SER A 355 -18.18 -13.54 -9.61
C SER A 355 -17.55 -14.69 -8.81
N ASN A 356 -17.74 -15.92 -9.28
CA ASN A 356 -17.22 -17.15 -8.65
C ASN A 356 -16.09 -17.80 -9.45
N ASP A 357 -15.37 -17.04 -10.27
CA ASP A 357 -14.27 -17.52 -11.11
C ASP A 357 -12.91 -17.60 -10.40
N VAL A 358 -12.87 -17.24 -9.09
CA VAL A 358 -11.71 -17.42 -8.20
C VAL A 358 -12.14 -18.04 -6.88
N GLN A 359 -11.22 -18.74 -6.24
CA GLN A 359 -11.46 -19.36 -4.93
C GLN A 359 -11.46 -18.33 -3.80
N HIS A 360 -10.52 -17.38 -3.83
CA HIS A 360 -10.42 -16.28 -2.87
C HIS A 360 -10.45 -14.95 -3.60
N LEU A 361 -11.23 -14.01 -3.08
CA LEU A 361 -11.25 -12.64 -3.55
C LEU A 361 -11.20 -11.72 -2.33
N ILE A 362 -10.23 -10.83 -2.31
CA ILE A 362 -10.09 -9.85 -1.24
C ILE A 362 -10.12 -8.44 -1.78
N HIS A 363 -10.63 -7.52 -0.96
CA HIS A 363 -10.58 -6.09 -1.23
C HIS A 363 -9.38 -5.46 -0.55
N CYS A 364 -8.70 -4.58 -1.27
CA CYS A 364 -7.60 -3.79 -0.75
C CYS A 364 -7.83 -2.31 -1.08
N PRO A 365 -8.68 -1.61 -0.30
CA PRO A 365 -8.81 -0.16 -0.38
C PRO A 365 -7.58 0.52 0.22
N SER A 366 -7.33 1.77 -0.18
CA SER A 366 -6.25 2.55 0.45
C SER A 366 -6.56 2.91 1.89
N ASN A 367 -7.83 3.01 2.30
CA ASN A 367 -8.20 3.30 3.68
C ASN A 367 -8.99 2.18 4.37
N PRO A 368 -8.95 2.10 5.72
CA PRO A 368 -9.56 1.01 6.47
C PRO A 368 -11.08 1.16 6.60
N PRO A 369 -11.86 0.07 6.40
CA PRO A 369 -13.31 0.10 6.58
C PRO A 369 -13.77 -0.12 8.02
N GLY A 370 -12.93 -0.64 8.92
CA GLY A 370 -13.34 -1.07 10.26
C GLY A 370 -13.01 -0.08 11.37
N TRP A 371 -11.89 0.63 11.26
CA TRP A 371 -11.41 1.54 12.28
C TRP A 371 -11.37 2.97 11.80
N SER A 372 -11.50 3.89 12.75
CA SER A 372 -11.36 5.32 12.53
C SER A 372 -10.48 5.94 13.61
N ALA A 373 -9.63 6.87 13.21
CA ALA A 373 -8.93 7.76 14.11
C ALA A 373 -9.63 9.12 14.22
N GLY A 374 -10.90 9.18 13.90
CA GLY A 374 -11.65 10.40 13.81
C GLY A 374 -11.44 11.19 12.52
N LYS A 375 -10.63 10.66 11.59
CA LYS A 375 -10.21 11.33 10.36
C LYS A 375 -11.35 11.44 9.33
N TRP A 376 -12.13 10.40 9.21
CA TRP A 376 -13.07 10.14 8.12
C TRP A 376 -14.41 10.88 8.16
N GLY A 377 -14.58 11.88 8.81
CA GLY A 377 -15.81 12.64 8.92
C GLY A 377 -15.82 13.50 10.17
N GLU A 378 -14.86 13.25 11.06
CA GLU A 378 -14.71 14.08 12.24
C GLU A 378 -13.86 15.32 11.96
N TRP A 379 -12.91 15.22 11.03
CA TRP A 379 -11.98 16.31 10.73
C TRP A 379 -12.32 17.08 9.47
N TYR A 380 -13.01 16.44 8.54
CA TYR A 380 -13.31 17.07 7.27
C TYR A 380 -14.56 17.94 7.35
N PRO A 381 -14.53 19.13 6.76
CA PRO A 381 -15.66 20.03 6.77
C PRO A 381 -16.74 19.52 5.81
N ASP A 382 -17.80 18.92 6.34
CA ASP A 382 -18.96 18.48 5.58
C ASP A 382 -20.30 18.99 6.15
N VAL A 383 -20.23 19.79 7.21
CA VAL A 383 -21.40 20.35 7.90
C VAL A 383 -21.27 21.87 7.93
N LEU A 384 -22.34 22.56 7.58
CA LEU A 384 -22.43 23.99 7.76
C LEU A 384 -22.65 24.32 9.23
N GLY A 385 -21.79 25.17 9.79
CA GLY A 385 -21.99 25.79 11.08
C GLY A 385 -23.10 26.82 11.07
N ASP A 386 -23.44 27.37 12.23
CA ASP A 386 -24.44 28.43 12.37
C ASP A 386 -24.06 29.70 11.59
N ASP A 387 -22.79 29.92 11.37
CA ASP A 387 -22.21 30.99 10.54
C ASP A 387 -22.30 30.70 9.02
N LYS A 388 -22.91 29.61 8.63
CA LYS A 388 -23.03 29.11 7.24
C LYS A 388 -21.69 28.77 6.57
N LYS A 389 -20.63 28.61 7.33
CA LYS A 389 -19.35 28.09 6.83
C LYS A 389 -19.24 26.60 7.09
N LEU A 390 -18.48 25.92 6.24
CA LEU A 390 -18.13 24.53 6.48
C LEU A 390 -17.28 24.41 7.75
N SER A 391 -17.59 23.46 8.61
CA SER A 391 -16.96 23.28 9.90
C SER A 391 -16.40 21.89 10.08
N ILE A 392 -15.18 21.81 10.62
CA ILE A 392 -14.57 20.57 11.11
C ILE A 392 -14.84 20.35 12.60
N ASN A 393 -15.40 21.33 13.29
CA ASN A 393 -15.59 21.31 14.74
C ASN A 393 -16.88 20.62 15.18
N THR A 394 -17.76 20.29 14.26
CA THR A 394 -19.01 19.58 14.56
C THR A 394 -18.70 18.10 14.76
N PRO A 395 -19.01 17.52 15.95
CA PRO A 395 -18.85 16.10 16.18
C PRO A 395 -19.64 15.28 15.18
N LYS A 396 -19.00 14.31 14.55
CA LYS A 396 -19.62 13.40 13.57
C LYS A 396 -19.51 11.97 14.05
N PRO A 397 -20.54 11.15 13.85
CA PRO A 397 -20.52 9.77 14.35
C PRO A 397 -19.54 8.90 13.57
N TYR A 398 -19.21 9.25 12.33
CA TYR A 398 -18.37 8.47 11.42
C TYR A 398 -18.14 9.22 10.09
N TRP A 399 -17.99 8.47 9.00
CA TRP A 399 -17.77 8.97 7.64
C TRP A 399 -18.86 9.91 7.16
N GLN A 400 -18.57 10.63 6.09
CA GLN A 400 -19.61 11.32 5.36
C GLN A 400 -20.67 10.30 4.90
N SER A 401 -21.93 10.70 4.97
CA SER A 401 -23.03 9.76 4.73
C SER A 401 -23.04 9.19 3.30
N GLY A 402 -22.52 9.92 2.32
CA GLY A 402 -22.34 9.40 0.96
C GLY A 402 -21.29 8.28 0.90
N TRP A 403 -20.15 8.45 1.59
CA TRP A 403 -19.12 7.41 1.68
C TRP A 403 -19.64 6.17 2.41
N LEU A 404 -20.35 6.36 3.50
CA LEU A 404 -20.93 5.26 4.27
C LEU A 404 -21.89 4.42 3.40
N LYS A 405 -22.71 5.05 2.55
CA LYS A 405 -23.60 4.32 1.64
C LYS A 405 -22.85 3.43 0.64
N GLN A 406 -21.73 3.92 0.09
CA GLN A 406 -20.90 3.10 -0.82
C GLN A 406 -20.18 1.97 -0.05
N HIS A 407 -19.63 2.27 1.11
CA HIS A 407 -19.06 1.27 2.01
C HIS A 407 -20.07 0.17 2.34
N ASP A 408 -21.29 0.53 2.71
CA ASP A 408 -22.35 -0.42 3.05
C ASP A 408 -22.63 -1.37 1.88
N ARG A 409 -22.68 -0.86 0.64
CA ARG A 409 -22.92 -1.70 -0.55
C ARG A 409 -21.75 -2.63 -0.83
N LEU A 410 -20.50 -2.17 -0.66
CA LEU A 410 -19.31 -2.99 -0.85
C LEU A 410 -19.21 -4.11 0.20
N MET A 411 -19.40 -3.79 1.47
CA MET A 411 -19.37 -4.77 2.56
C MET A 411 -20.52 -5.78 2.46
N SER A 412 -21.71 -5.30 2.09
CA SER A 412 -22.86 -6.16 1.84
C SER A 412 -22.60 -7.11 0.66
N ALA A 413 -22.02 -6.65 -0.43
CA ALA A 413 -21.67 -7.50 -1.58
C ALA A 413 -20.66 -8.58 -1.20
N LEU A 414 -19.66 -8.26 -0.40
CA LEU A 414 -18.68 -9.22 0.14
C LEU A 414 -19.37 -10.31 0.97
N SER A 415 -20.19 -9.91 1.93
CA SER A 415 -20.91 -10.81 2.85
C SER A 415 -21.93 -11.70 2.15
N GLN A 416 -22.56 -11.21 1.07
CA GLN A 416 -23.55 -11.97 0.30
C GLN A 416 -22.95 -13.14 -0.50
N ASN A 417 -21.66 -13.13 -0.79
CA ASN A 417 -21.01 -14.24 -1.49
C ASN A 417 -20.62 -15.36 -0.51
N LEU A 418 -21.54 -16.28 -0.29
CA LEU A 418 -21.35 -17.39 0.65
C LEU A 418 -20.36 -18.48 0.20
N THR A 419 -19.73 -18.35 -0.95
CA THR A 419 -18.74 -19.33 -1.44
C THR A 419 -17.31 -19.00 -1.01
N ARG A 420 -17.13 -17.83 -0.36
CA ARG A 420 -15.82 -17.31 0.06
C ARG A 420 -15.90 -16.63 1.41
N THR A 421 -14.85 -16.71 2.20
CA THR A 421 -14.68 -15.90 3.39
C THR A 421 -14.30 -14.48 2.98
N PRO A 422 -15.11 -13.46 3.32
CA PRO A 422 -14.84 -12.07 2.97
C PRO A 422 -13.63 -11.55 3.74
N LEU A 423 -12.71 -10.90 3.04
CA LEU A 423 -11.54 -10.26 3.65
C LEU A 423 -11.27 -8.90 3.00
N VAL A 424 -11.01 -7.91 3.84
CA VAL A 424 -10.52 -6.59 3.44
C VAL A 424 -9.20 -6.33 4.15
N ILE A 425 -8.17 -5.92 3.41
CA ILE A 425 -6.86 -5.54 3.97
C ILE A 425 -6.56 -4.11 3.55
N SER A 426 -6.21 -3.25 4.50
CA SER A 426 -5.96 -1.83 4.25
C SER A 426 -4.74 -1.30 5.02
N GLY A 427 -4.36 -0.05 4.72
CA GLY A 427 -3.27 0.70 5.37
C GLY A 427 -3.75 1.85 6.22
N ASP A 428 -3.19 3.06 6.02
CA ASP A 428 -3.53 4.36 6.59
C ASP A 428 -3.31 4.49 8.12
N MET A 429 -3.75 3.55 8.92
CA MET A 429 -3.80 3.67 10.39
C MET A 429 -2.47 3.41 11.11
N HIS A 430 -1.36 3.30 10.40
CA HIS A 430 -0.02 3.06 10.95
C HIS A 430 0.01 1.93 12.00
N SER A 431 -0.82 0.92 11.82
CA SER A 431 -1.07 -0.11 12.84
C SER A 431 -1.23 -1.49 12.21
N ILE A 432 -1.08 -2.50 13.06
CA ILE A 432 -1.44 -3.88 12.77
C ILE A 432 -2.73 -4.18 13.51
N GLY A 433 -3.73 -4.70 12.84
CA GLY A 433 -5.01 -5.01 13.46
C GLY A 433 -5.77 -6.12 12.73
N LEU A 434 -6.68 -6.78 13.44
CA LEU A 434 -7.60 -7.76 12.89
C LEU A 434 -8.93 -7.69 13.61
N GLY A 435 -10.01 -7.67 12.87
CA GLY A 435 -11.34 -7.69 13.43
C GLY A 435 -12.38 -8.27 12.49
N THR A 436 -13.56 -8.47 13.01
CA THR A 436 -14.71 -9.06 12.31
C THR A 436 -15.89 -8.11 12.36
N MET A 437 -16.40 -7.74 11.19
CA MET A 437 -17.57 -6.89 11.00
C MET A 437 -18.79 -7.78 10.79
N THR A 438 -19.76 -7.70 11.69
CA THR A 438 -21.03 -8.44 11.64
C THR A 438 -22.21 -7.58 11.23
N ARG A 439 -22.07 -6.25 11.23
CA ARG A 439 -23.04 -5.29 10.74
C ARG A 439 -22.36 -4.01 10.27
N THR A 440 -22.84 -3.43 9.20
CA THR A 440 -22.50 -2.06 8.78
C THR A 440 -23.78 -1.26 8.62
N ASN A 441 -23.92 -0.16 9.38
CA ASN A 441 -25.13 0.65 9.43
C ASN A 441 -26.39 -0.23 9.61
N ASN A 442 -27.22 -0.38 8.59
CA ASN A 442 -28.46 -1.19 8.60
C ASN A 442 -28.31 -2.58 7.97
N TYR A 443 -27.11 -2.95 7.52
CA TYR A 443 -26.86 -4.22 6.82
C TYR A 443 -26.34 -5.28 7.79
N ASP A 444 -27.08 -6.36 7.93
CA ASP A 444 -26.68 -7.55 8.67
C ASP A 444 -25.69 -8.40 7.83
N LEU A 445 -24.50 -8.65 8.39
CA LEU A 445 -23.44 -9.42 7.77
C LEU A 445 -23.18 -10.74 8.52
N THR A 446 -24.02 -11.10 9.49
CA THR A 446 -23.79 -12.25 10.40
C THR A 446 -23.70 -13.60 9.70
N LYS A 447 -24.32 -13.75 8.51
CA LYS A 447 -24.27 -15.01 7.74
C LYS A 447 -22.88 -15.29 7.15
N ASN A 448 -22.11 -14.26 6.82
CA ASN A 448 -20.75 -14.36 6.31
C ASN A 448 -19.99 -13.08 6.69
N PRO A 449 -19.53 -13.00 7.95
CA PRO A 449 -18.93 -11.80 8.52
C PRO A 449 -17.68 -11.37 7.76
N VAL A 450 -17.51 -10.07 7.56
CA VAL A 450 -16.36 -9.52 6.87
C VAL A 450 -15.17 -9.42 7.80
N GLN A 451 -14.08 -10.10 7.46
CA GLN A 451 -12.80 -9.96 8.15
C GLN A 451 -12.12 -8.69 7.66
N VAL A 452 -11.57 -7.91 8.58
CA VAL A 452 -10.87 -6.66 8.26
C VAL A 452 -9.51 -6.66 8.93
N ALA A 453 -8.45 -6.43 8.15
CA ALA A 453 -7.08 -6.38 8.65
C ALA A 453 -6.41 -5.04 8.32
N LEU A 454 -5.58 -4.55 9.24
CA LEU A 454 -4.61 -3.48 9.03
C LEU A 454 -3.26 -4.12 8.76
N SER A 455 -2.63 -3.77 7.63
CA SER A 455 -1.47 -4.47 7.08
C SER A 455 -0.16 -4.28 7.84
N GLY A 456 -0.10 -3.28 8.71
CA GLY A 456 1.14 -2.84 9.35
C GLY A 456 1.80 -1.66 8.62
N THR A 457 2.74 -1.01 9.27
CA THR A 457 3.44 0.17 8.78
C THR A 457 4.95 -0.07 8.69
N GLY A 458 5.58 0.44 7.63
CA GLY A 458 7.01 0.23 7.39
C GLY A 458 7.91 1.41 7.67
N GLY A 459 7.39 2.65 7.75
CA GLY A 459 8.24 3.85 7.74
C GLY A 459 7.85 4.97 8.69
N THR A 460 6.74 4.86 9.39
CA THR A 460 6.16 5.94 10.20
C THR A 460 7.02 6.34 11.40
N LEU A 461 6.59 7.40 12.09
CA LEU A 461 7.24 7.88 13.30
C LEU A 461 7.30 6.79 14.38
N ALA A 462 8.44 6.68 15.07
CA ALA A 462 8.66 5.75 16.18
C ALA A 462 7.69 5.95 17.34
N THR A 463 7.07 7.12 17.45
CA THR A 463 6.15 7.46 18.54
C THR A 463 4.77 6.82 18.41
N GLY A 464 4.44 6.24 17.25
CA GLY A 464 3.12 5.68 16.97
C GLY A 464 2.07 6.75 16.60
N TRP A 465 1.00 6.31 15.95
CA TRP A 465 -0.15 7.13 15.57
C TRP A 465 -1.38 6.20 15.46
N PRO A 466 -2.60 6.62 15.86
CA PRO A 466 -2.98 7.97 16.30
C PRO A 466 -2.79 8.26 17.80
N SER A 467 -2.49 7.26 18.66
CA SER A 467 -2.51 7.45 20.12
C SER A 467 -1.45 8.41 20.65
N LYS A 468 -0.31 8.50 19.99
CA LYS A 468 0.78 9.46 20.31
C LYS A 468 0.64 10.80 19.60
N GLY A 469 -0.29 10.89 18.67
CA GLY A 469 -0.63 12.12 17.98
C GLY A 469 -1.39 13.10 18.86
N TRP A 470 -1.82 14.22 18.29
CA TRP A 470 -2.58 15.25 19.01
C TRP A 470 -3.93 14.78 19.58
N ARG A 471 -4.53 13.71 19.04
CA ARG A 471 -5.77 13.11 19.56
C ARG A 471 -5.58 12.26 20.80
N LYS A 472 -4.40 11.72 21.04
CA LYS A 472 -4.04 10.90 22.20
C LYS A 472 -4.94 9.67 22.42
N THR A 473 -5.61 9.21 21.38
CA THR A 473 -6.49 8.03 21.41
C THR A 473 -6.08 7.08 20.27
N PRO A 474 -6.09 5.75 20.52
CA PRO A 474 -5.85 4.78 19.45
C PRO A 474 -6.98 4.81 18.43
N ALA A 475 -6.77 4.17 17.27
CA ALA A 475 -7.84 3.89 16.34
C ALA A 475 -8.90 3.03 17.02
N LEU A 476 -10.16 3.38 16.80
CA LEU A 476 -11.32 2.69 17.41
C LEU A 476 -12.27 2.23 16.30
N PRO A 477 -12.99 1.12 16.53
CA PRO A 477 -14.09 0.73 15.66
C PRO A 477 -15.13 1.84 15.57
N SER A 478 -15.67 2.04 14.38
CA SER A 478 -16.72 3.02 14.19
C SER A 478 -18.01 2.61 14.90
N LYS A 479 -18.72 3.60 15.47
CA LYS A 479 -19.98 3.39 16.18
C LYS A 479 -21.14 2.92 15.30
N VAL A 480 -21.05 3.07 13.97
CA VAL A 480 -22.08 2.59 13.03
C VAL A 480 -21.88 1.13 12.63
N LEU A 481 -20.82 0.50 13.11
CA LEU A 481 -20.48 -0.89 12.84
C LEU A 481 -20.71 -1.73 14.10
N ASP A 482 -21.12 -3.01 13.92
CA ASP A 482 -20.88 -4.03 14.93
C ASP A 482 -19.57 -4.73 14.54
N PHE A 483 -18.54 -4.43 15.28
CA PHE A 483 -17.18 -4.82 15.00
C PHE A 483 -16.50 -5.39 16.24
N SER A 484 -16.01 -6.62 16.14
CA SER A 484 -15.24 -7.27 17.20
C SER A 484 -13.75 -7.27 16.83
N GLU A 485 -12.92 -6.79 17.75
CA GLU A 485 -11.47 -6.76 17.57
C GLU A 485 -10.84 -8.04 18.09
N GLU A 486 -10.16 -8.77 17.24
CA GLU A 486 -9.30 -9.91 17.61
C GLU A 486 -7.88 -9.44 17.92
N ILE A 487 -7.35 -8.53 17.08
CA ILE A 487 -6.15 -7.74 17.36
C ILE A 487 -6.58 -6.28 17.33
N LYS A 488 -6.57 -5.63 18.49
CA LYS A 488 -6.72 -4.17 18.57
C LYS A 488 -5.55 -3.50 17.86
N PRO A 489 -5.74 -2.35 17.20
CA PRO A 489 -4.67 -1.67 16.48
C PRO A 489 -3.40 -1.51 17.31
N ILE A 490 -2.32 -2.15 16.86
CA ILE A 490 -0.99 -2.10 17.48
C ILE A 490 -0.14 -1.12 16.66
N GLU A 491 0.17 0.03 17.23
CA GLU A 491 0.93 1.11 16.60
C GLU A 491 2.44 0.80 16.63
N GLN A 492 2.83 -0.32 16.04
CA GLN A 492 4.21 -0.77 15.89
C GLN A 492 4.49 -1.06 14.42
N HIS A 493 5.77 -1.02 14.05
CA HIS A 493 6.18 -1.32 12.68
C HIS A 493 6.02 -2.82 12.39
N GLY A 494 5.67 -3.14 11.17
CA GLY A 494 5.49 -4.52 10.79
C GLY A 494 4.82 -4.68 9.43
N PHE A 495 4.48 -5.92 9.12
CA PHE A 495 3.87 -6.32 7.86
C PHE A 495 2.99 -7.55 8.06
N THR A 496 2.18 -7.85 7.06
CA THR A 496 1.32 -9.05 7.05
C THR A 496 1.64 -9.90 5.82
N ILE A 497 1.82 -11.19 6.02
CA ILE A 497 1.90 -12.20 4.95
C ILE A 497 0.56 -12.91 4.87
N VAL A 498 0.03 -13.07 3.67
CA VAL A 498 -1.16 -13.87 3.41
C VAL A 498 -0.81 -15.01 2.48
N ASP A 499 -0.97 -16.23 2.97
CA ASP A 499 -0.86 -17.46 2.19
C ASP A 499 -2.24 -17.90 1.75
N PHE A 500 -2.42 -18.07 0.45
CA PHE A 500 -3.63 -18.62 -0.16
C PHE A 500 -3.39 -20.07 -0.57
N THR A 501 -4.29 -20.94 -0.18
CA THR A 501 -4.40 -22.31 -0.65
C THR A 501 -5.81 -22.57 -1.18
N LYS A 502 -6.10 -23.73 -1.74
CA LYS A 502 -7.46 -24.05 -2.24
C LYS A 502 -8.53 -23.93 -1.15
N ASP A 503 -8.17 -24.22 0.09
CA ASP A 503 -9.12 -24.43 1.18
C ASP A 503 -9.15 -23.28 2.19
N LYS A 504 -8.12 -22.43 2.23
CA LYS A 504 -8.02 -21.37 3.24
C LYS A 504 -7.07 -20.26 2.84
N MET A 505 -7.22 -19.14 3.53
CA MET A 505 -6.23 -18.07 3.65
C MET A 505 -5.59 -18.14 5.03
N ILE A 506 -4.28 -17.92 5.13
CA ILE A 506 -3.54 -17.84 6.40
C ILE A 506 -2.89 -16.48 6.47
N LEU A 507 -3.31 -15.67 7.43
CA LEU A 507 -2.75 -14.36 7.71
C LEU A 507 -1.72 -14.49 8.82
N SER A 508 -0.48 -14.10 8.54
CA SER A 508 0.63 -14.06 9.50
C SER A 508 1.03 -12.63 9.75
N PHE A 509 0.87 -12.16 10.99
CA PHE A 509 1.14 -10.77 11.40
C PHE A 509 2.49 -10.67 12.07
N PHE A 510 3.33 -9.75 11.61
CA PHE A 510 4.68 -9.49 12.13
C PHE A 510 4.76 -8.09 12.70
N LYS A 511 5.42 -7.92 13.82
CA LYS A 511 5.64 -6.61 14.44
C LYS A 511 7.06 -6.47 14.97
N TRP A 512 7.54 -5.25 14.93
CA TRP A 512 8.81 -4.81 15.54
C TRP A 512 8.56 -3.52 16.32
N ASP A 513 9.00 -3.51 17.58
CA ASP A 513 8.85 -2.36 18.47
C ASP A 513 10.18 -1.63 18.60
N VAL A 514 10.28 -0.47 17.99
CA VAL A 514 11.46 0.40 18.02
C VAL A 514 11.87 0.83 19.44
N ASN A 515 10.96 0.79 20.42
CA ASN A 515 11.22 1.23 21.79
C ASN A 515 11.78 0.12 22.68
N SER A 516 11.60 -1.15 22.31
CA SER A 516 12.00 -2.30 23.14
C SER A 516 12.86 -3.34 22.45
N GLN A 517 12.99 -3.27 21.12
CA GLN A 517 13.77 -4.20 20.30
C GLN A 517 14.93 -3.47 19.60
N THR A 518 15.98 -4.20 19.31
CA THR A 518 17.12 -3.71 18.50
C THR A 518 16.79 -3.79 17.00
N ILE A 519 17.54 -3.07 16.18
CA ILE A 519 17.44 -3.18 14.71
C ILE A 519 17.80 -4.60 14.25
N ALA A 520 18.69 -5.30 14.96
CA ALA A 520 19.09 -6.67 14.64
C ALA A 520 17.94 -7.68 14.83
N ASP A 521 17.03 -7.42 15.76
CA ASP A 521 15.88 -8.31 16.02
C ASP A 521 14.95 -8.41 14.82
N ILE A 522 14.99 -7.43 13.90
CA ILE A 522 14.21 -7.47 12.65
C ILE A 522 14.52 -8.73 11.83
N ASP A 523 15.78 -9.17 11.79
CA ASP A 523 16.18 -10.32 10.96
C ASP A 523 15.58 -11.65 11.43
N SER A 524 15.19 -11.72 12.70
CA SER A 524 14.62 -12.91 13.33
C SER A 524 13.13 -12.80 13.61
N LEU A 525 12.43 -11.78 13.09
CA LEU A 525 10.99 -11.62 13.31
C LEU A 525 10.23 -12.88 12.89
N THR A 526 9.39 -13.36 13.80
CA THR A 526 8.40 -14.42 13.57
C THR A 526 7.00 -13.83 13.70
N PRO A 527 5.98 -14.46 13.13
CA PRO A 527 4.62 -13.97 13.31
C PRO A 527 4.26 -14.02 14.80
N PHE A 528 3.77 -12.89 15.33
CA PHE A 528 3.25 -12.85 16.70
C PHE A 528 1.80 -13.34 16.78
N TYR A 529 1.12 -13.38 15.63
CA TYR A 529 -0.24 -13.86 15.51
C TYR A 529 -0.47 -14.49 14.12
N ILE A 530 -1.21 -15.60 14.11
CA ILE A 530 -1.58 -16.30 12.87
C ILE A 530 -3.09 -16.53 12.90
N LYS A 531 -3.77 -16.15 11.83
CA LYS A 531 -5.21 -16.38 11.61
C LYS A 531 -5.43 -17.25 10.41
N GLU A 532 -6.09 -18.36 10.58
CA GLU A 532 -6.63 -19.16 9.49
C GLU A 532 -8.07 -18.75 9.19
N LEU A 533 -8.34 -18.52 7.92
CA LEU A 533 -9.66 -18.22 7.38
C LEU A 533 -10.02 -19.32 6.38
N PRO A 534 -10.78 -20.34 6.80
CA PRO A 534 -11.20 -21.39 5.90
C PRO A 534 -12.07 -20.80 4.78
N ARG A 535 -12.05 -21.42 3.63
CA ARG A 535 -13.00 -21.09 2.57
C ARG A 535 -14.42 -21.43 3.05
N ALA A 536 -15.38 -20.57 2.75
CA ALA A 536 -16.77 -20.75 3.15
C ALA A 536 -17.43 -21.92 2.42
#